data_1e0816269bf5ec3dd0806f6d092a9058
#
_entry.id   1e0816269bf5ec3dd0806f6d092a9058
#
_cell.length_a   1.000
_cell.length_b   1.000
_cell.length_c   1.000
_cell.angle_alpha   90.00
_cell.angle_beta   90.00
_cell.angle_gamma   90.00
#
_symmetry.space_group_name_H-M   'P 1'
#
loop_
_entity.id
_entity.type
_entity.pdbx_description
1 polymer ?
#
loop_
_entity_poly.entity_id
_entity_poly.type
_entity_poly.pdbx_seq_one_letter_code
_entity_poly.pdbx_strand_id
1 'polypeptide(L)'
;MWRTSYRAFTTGKKPLPRLSRTLASSAKQFPRRSLGAVFVAGLGAALVCRQQLSSESPALPKRIVPVDEFVKHNRPDDCWVAIRGQVYDMTEFLPQHPGGQSPIIRYSGHDATELFEQLHPKGTIEKNLPKDKHLGQLDGPAPTLEVAEDEFEEERLENVANMPNVNEVMNLHDFEYIAKKILPKGAWAYYSSGADDEVSMRENHYAYQRIYFRPRVLVDVSKVDTSTTLLGTPTSVPFYVSATALAKLGHPDGECSIARGAGKEGVIQMISTLASNSLEEIAAARVPGATQWFQLYVNEDRNVAFEMVKKAERLGIKAIFVTVDAPSLGNREKDARVKFEGESDVQKSNEVVRSQGASRALSSFIDTRLTWDDVIKIKQSTKLPVLIKGVQRLEDVVRAVDDGFDGVVLSNHGGRQLDTAPPPVELLAEVVPELRRRNKLRPDFEIFIDGGVRRGTDILKALALGGQNVRVGVGLGRPFLYANSAYGENGVRKAIQLLKDELEMDMRLLGVRNLRELDETFVDTRRLIGRDAPDELYNQLYSPLKTVKFRNE
;
A
#
# COMPACT_ATOMS: atom_id res chain seq x y z
N MET A 1 -40.78 31.20 -33.89
CA MET A 1 -42.03 31.70 -33.27
C MET A 1 -42.60 30.60 -32.41
N TRP A 2 -42.44 30.70 -31.11
CA TRP A 2 -43.36 30.32 -30.03
C TRP A 2 -42.72 30.87 -28.76
N ARG A 3 -43.44 31.86 -28.22
CA ARG A 3 -43.08 32.58 -26.99
C ARG A 3 -43.88 31.98 -25.79
N THR A 4 -43.21 31.93 -24.66
CA THR A 4 -43.63 32.26 -23.28
C THR A 4 -44.76 31.47 -22.60
N SER A 5 -44.48 30.99 -21.41
CA SER A 5 -45.00 31.63 -20.19
C SER A 5 -44.38 31.09 -18.90
N TYR A 6 -43.71 32.00 -18.21
CA TYR A 6 -43.35 31.86 -16.79
C TYR A 6 -44.62 31.98 -15.94
N ARG A 7 -44.85 31.08 -15.01
CA ARG A 7 -45.71 31.35 -13.84
C ARG A 7 -44.90 31.15 -12.57
N ALA A 8 -44.70 32.26 -11.87
CA ALA A 8 -44.20 32.33 -10.51
C ALA A 8 -45.28 31.75 -9.56
N PHE A 9 -44.86 30.92 -8.61
CA PHE A 9 -45.63 30.61 -7.43
C PHE A 9 -44.93 31.16 -6.20
N THR A 10 -45.64 32.03 -5.54
CA THR A 10 -45.29 32.73 -4.32
C THR A 10 -45.41 31.84 -3.09
N THR A 11 -44.43 31.94 -2.26
CA THR A 11 -44.31 31.78 -0.79
C THR A 11 -45.56 31.46 0.02
N GLY A 12 -45.51 30.37 0.78
CA GLY A 12 -46.34 30.11 1.94
C GLY A 12 -45.50 29.51 3.06
N LYS A 13 -45.02 30.35 3.98
CA LYS A 13 -44.42 29.92 5.25
C LYS A 13 -45.52 29.47 6.21
N LYS A 14 -45.42 28.26 6.77
CA LYS A 14 -46.09 27.90 8.02
C LYS A 14 -45.06 27.52 9.09
N PRO A 15 -45.24 27.94 10.33
CA PRO A 15 -44.25 27.79 11.40
C PRO A 15 -44.32 26.42 12.09
N LEU A 16 -43.16 25.94 12.52
CA LEU A 16 -42.99 24.78 13.36
C LEU A 16 -43.36 25.05 14.82
N PRO A 17 -43.93 24.11 15.56
CA PRO A 17 -44.16 24.27 16.99
C PRO A 17 -42.91 23.98 17.82
N ARG A 18 -42.64 24.87 18.77
CA ARG A 18 -41.65 24.69 19.85
C ARG A 18 -42.13 23.58 20.79
N LEU A 19 -41.27 22.63 21.08
CA LEU A 19 -41.42 21.74 22.23
C LEU A 19 -40.39 22.11 23.29
N SER A 20 -40.92 22.38 24.47
CA SER A 20 -40.27 22.83 25.67
C SER A 20 -39.43 21.71 26.33
N ARG A 21 -38.32 22.14 26.93
CA ARG A 21 -37.47 21.38 27.86
C ARG A 21 -38.25 21.05 29.14
N THR A 22 -38.12 19.80 29.58
CA THR A 22 -38.23 19.47 30.99
C THR A 22 -37.11 18.54 31.40
N LEU A 23 -36.28 19.04 32.28
CA LEU A 23 -35.25 18.31 33.04
C LEU A 23 -35.96 17.53 34.14
N ALA A 24 -35.64 16.25 34.27
CA ALA A 24 -35.84 15.56 35.54
C ALA A 24 -34.66 14.61 35.80
N SER A 25 -33.94 14.97 36.82
CA SER A 25 -32.91 14.20 37.48
C SER A 25 -33.46 12.96 38.16
N SER A 26 -32.81 11.81 38.04
CA SER A 26 -33.00 10.69 38.95
C SER A 26 -31.67 10.03 39.24
N ALA A 27 -31.08 10.44 40.34
CA ALA A 27 -29.98 9.75 40.99
C ALA A 27 -30.56 8.59 41.81
N LYS A 28 -30.11 7.37 41.58
CA LYS A 28 -30.30 6.24 42.49
C LYS A 28 -28.96 5.95 43.19
N GLN A 29 -28.94 6.27 44.48
CA GLN A 29 -27.97 5.86 45.47
C GLN A 29 -28.04 4.34 45.71
N PHE A 30 -26.91 3.68 45.81
CA PHE A 30 -26.76 2.39 46.49
C PHE A 30 -26.01 2.54 47.79
N PRO A 31 -26.42 1.78 48.86
CA PRO A 31 -25.94 2.03 50.23
C PRO A 31 -24.61 1.35 50.52
N ARG A 32 -23.78 2.08 51.29
CA ARG A 32 -22.65 1.57 52.03
C ARG A 32 -23.09 0.66 53.16
N ARG A 33 -22.44 -0.50 53.30
CA ARG A 33 -22.39 -1.25 54.57
C ARG A 33 -20.95 -1.40 54.98
N SER A 34 -20.69 -0.90 56.16
CA SER A 34 -19.47 -1.00 56.95
C SER A 34 -19.53 -2.19 57.92
N LEU A 35 -18.36 -2.47 58.52
CA LEU A 35 -18.03 -3.32 59.70
C LEU A 35 -17.71 -4.78 59.35
N GLY A 36 -16.68 -5.41 59.89
CA GLY A 36 -15.94 -5.12 61.10
C GLY A 36 -14.69 -5.98 61.18
N ALA A 37 -13.74 -5.48 61.94
CA ALA A 37 -12.48 -6.12 62.27
C ALA A 37 -12.68 -7.28 63.27
N VAL A 38 -11.94 -8.38 63.04
CA VAL A 38 -11.63 -9.34 64.13
C VAL A 38 -10.15 -9.69 64.04
N PHE A 39 -9.42 -9.34 65.09
CA PHE A 39 -8.05 -9.81 65.39
C PHE A 39 -8.15 -11.25 65.93
N VAL A 40 -7.34 -12.17 65.39
CA VAL A 40 -6.83 -13.33 66.16
C VAL A 40 -5.38 -13.57 65.75
N ALA A 41 -4.53 -13.55 66.76
CA ALA A 41 -3.12 -13.92 66.70
C ALA A 41 -2.97 -15.46 66.74
N GLY A 42 -1.99 -16.01 66.04
CA GLY A 42 -1.61 -17.40 66.17
C GLY A 42 -0.41 -17.81 65.31
N LEU A 43 0.77 -17.74 65.90
CA LEU A 43 1.98 -18.57 65.73
C LEU A 43 2.26 -19.37 64.46
N GLY A 44 3.32 -19.03 63.78
CA GLY A 44 4.47 -19.89 63.54
C GLY A 44 4.37 -20.96 62.44
N ALA A 45 4.91 -20.69 61.26
CA ALA A 45 5.68 -21.69 60.48
C ALA A 45 6.53 -20.93 59.45
N ALA A 46 7.82 -21.12 59.48
CA ALA A 46 8.78 -20.63 58.51
C ALA A 46 8.55 -21.27 57.14
N LEU A 47 8.01 -20.56 56.18
CA LEU A 47 8.08 -20.91 54.76
C LEU A 47 9.13 -20.02 54.10
N VAL A 48 10.23 -20.65 53.71
CA VAL A 48 11.28 -20.05 52.88
C VAL A 48 10.63 -19.57 51.57
N CYS A 49 10.31 -18.28 51.50
CA CYS A 49 9.92 -17.65 50.29
C CYS A 49 11.18 -17.48 49.42
N ARG A 50 11.32 -18.38 48.46
CA ARG A 50 12.31 -18.31 47.38
C ARG A 50 11.93 -17.07 46.55
N GLN A 51 12.44 -15.90 46.89
CA GLN A 51 12.50 -14.77 46.01
C GLN A 51 13.32 -15.20 44.78
N GLN A 52 12.62 -15.41 43.66
CA GLN A 52 13.25 -15.33 42.37
C GLN A 52 13.69 -13.87 42.19
N LEU A 53 14.92 -13.62 42.51
CA LEU A 53 15.66 -12.48 42.03
C LEU A 53 15.69 -12.61 40.51
N SER A 54 14.77 -11.92 39.80
CA SER A 54 15.00 -11.55 38.43
C SER A 54 16.30 -10.76 38.44
N SER A 55 17.37 -11.38 37.98
CA SER A 55 18.62 -10.68 37.68
C SER A 55 18.36 -9.79 36.47
N GLU A 56 17.79 -8.62 36.70
CA GLU A 56 18.03 -7.48 35.84
C GLU A 56 19.54 -7.22 35.93
N SER A 57 20.26 -7.56 34.90
CA SER A 57 21.63 -7.10 34.71
C SER A 57 21.63 -5.59 34.91
N PRO A 58 22.54 -5.02 35.72
CA PRO A 58 22.60 -3.57 35.93
C PRO A 58 22.70 -2.95 34.52
N ALA A 59 21.73 -2.10 34.19
CA ALA A 59 21.78 -1.29 32.99
C ALA A 59 23.12 -0.54 33.03
N LEU A 60 23.98 -0.78 32.07
CA LEU A 60 25.19 0.01 31.88
C LEU A 60 24.80 1.49 31.92
N PRO A 61 25.55 2.36 32.61
CA PRO A 61 25.23 3.77 32.67
C PRO A 61 25.04 4.26 31.24
N LYS A 62 23.87 4.83 30.95
CA LYS A 62 23.56 5.33 29.60
C LYS A 62 24.63 6.38 29.28
N ARG A 63 25.53 6.07 28.35
CA ARG A 63 26.53 7.04 27.88
C ARG A 63 25.77 8.24 27.34
N ILE A 64 26.09 9.43 27.84
CA ILE A 64 25.57 10.68 27.27
C ILE A 64 26.61 11.15 26.26
N VAL A 65 26.16 11.43 25.05
CA VAL A 65 26.99 11.93 23.94
C VAL A 65 26.75 13.42 23.80
N PRO A 66 27.77 14.27 23.96
CA PRO A 66 27.64 15.72 23.77
C PRO A 66 27.29 16.03 22.30
N VAL A 67 26.42 17.04 22.08
CA VAL A 67 26.04 17.47 20.71
C VAL A 67 27.28 17.93 19.93
N ASP A 68 28.21 18.64 20.59
CA ASP A 68 29.46 19.14 19.97
C ASP A 68 30.42 18.00 19.51
N GLU A 69 30.35 16.84 20.13
CA GLU A 69 31.05 15.63 19.71
C GLU A 69 30.30 15.01 18.53
N PHE A 70 29.00 14.81 18.67
CA PHE A 70 28.14 14.16 17.69
C PHE A 70 28.24 14.79 16.28
N VAL A 71 28.19 16.11 16.17
CA VAL A 71 28.23 16.82 14.88
C VAL A 71 29.56 16.69 14.14
N LYS A 72 30.63 16.26 14.80
CA LYS A 72 31.95 16.06 14.17
C LYS A 72 32.03 14.77 13.34
N HIS A 73 31.18 13.80 13.67
CA HIS A 73 31.11 12.50 13.04
C HIS A 73 30.16 12.53 11.83
N ASN A 74 30.50 13.35 10.83
CA ASN A 74 29.63 13.69 9.69
C ASN A 74 30.23 13.30 8.32
N ARG A 75 31.14 12.31 8.29
CA ARG A 75 31.82 11.85 7.07
C ARG A 75 31.54 10.38 6.82
N PRO A 76 31.72 9.88 5.57
CA PRO A 76 31.50 8.46 5.26
C PRO A 76 32.40 7.49 6.05
N ASP A 77 33.60 7.91 6.39
CA ASP A 77 34.58 7.14 7.18
C ASP A 77 34.40 7.31 8.70
N ASP A 78 33.48 8.20 9.12
CA ASP A 78 33.18 8.51 10.51
C ASP A 78 31.76 9.08 10.62
N CYS A 79 30.74 8.18 10.64
CA CYS A 79 29.35 8.49 10.42
C CYS A 79 28.47 8.14 11.61
N TRP A 80 28.08 9.15 12.38
CA TRP A 80 27.11 9.00 13.46
C TRP A 80 25.77 9.64 13.09
N VAL A 81 24.69 8.99 13.48
CA VAL A 81 23.32 9.47 13.20
C VAL A 81 22.51 9.44 14.49
N ALA A 82 21.68 10.46 14.71
CA ALA A 82 20.74 10.48 15.82
C ALA A 82 19.36 9.98 15.35
N ILE A 83 18.77 9.05 16.12
CA ILE A 83 17.41 8.55 15.88
C ILE A 83 16.70 8.49 17.24
N ARG A 84 15.62 9.23 17.42
CA ARG A 84 14.87 9.35 18.70
C ARG A 84 15.76 9.78 19.86
N GLY A 85 16.69 10.69 19.59
CA GLY A 85 17.64 11.18 20.59
C GLY A 85 18.72 10.15 21.02
N GLN A 86 18.79 8.99 20.38
CA GLN A 86 19.86 8.01 20.58
C GLN A 86 20.86 8.13 19.42
N VAL A 87 22.15 8.06 19.74
CA VAL A 87 23.25 8.16 18.77
C VAL A 87 23.72 6.77 18.38
N TYR A 88 23.90 6.57 17.08
CA TYR A 88 24.34 5.31 16.49
C TYR A 88 25.55 5.55 15.59
N ASP A 89 26.60 4.72 15.73
CA ASP A 89 27.70 4.65 14.80
C ASP A 89 27.30 3.77 13.60
N MET A 90 27.13 4.41 12.45
CA MET A 90 26.72 3.77 11.21
C MET A 90 27.89 3.50 10.26
N THR A 91 29.13 3.85 10.63
CA THR A 91 30.29 3.83 9.74
C THR A 91 30.48 2.47 9.07
N GLU A 92 30.54 1.39 9.83
CA GLU A 92 30.72 0.03 9.29
C GLU A 92 29.45 -0.54 8.66
N PHE A 93 28.29 0.03 8.99
CA PHE A 93 27.01 -0.40 8.44
C PHE A 93 26.70 0.23 7.08
N LEU A 94 27.34 1.35 6.73
CA LEU A 94 27.09 2.06 5.47
C LEU A 94 27.11 1.14 4.22
N PRO A 95 28.15 0.28 4.02
CA PRO A 95 28.18 -0.60 2.84
C PRO A 95 27.09 -1.67 2.84
N GLN A 96 26.57 -2.01 4.02
CA GLN A 96 25.58 -3.08 4.22
C GLN A 96 24.14 -2.54 4.24
N HIS A 97 23.95 -1.22 4.28
CA HIS A 97 22.63 -0.62 4.33
C HIS A 97 21.84 -0.90 3.05
N PRO A 98 20.69 -1.60 3.13
CA PRO A 98 19.89 -1.96 1.96
C PRO A 98 19.44 -0.75 1.12
N GLY A 99 19.21 0.40 1.76
CA GLY A 99 18.84 1.67 1.13
C GLY A 99 20.01 2.40 0.45
N GLY A 100 21.22 1.82 0.45
CA GLY A 100 22.45 2.48 0.03
C GLY A 100 23.05 3.36 1.13
N GLN A 101 24.23 3.90 0.90
CA GLN A 101 24.97 4.70 1.89
C GLN A 101 24.47 6.14 1.97
N SER A 102 24.09 6.75 0.84
CA SER A 102 23.73 8.17 0.73
C SER A 102 22.67 8.64 1.73
N PRO A 103 21.57 7.92 2.01
CA PRO A 103 20.58 8.39 2.99
C PRO A 103 21.16 8.52 4.40
N ILE A 104 22.04 7.60 4.82
CA ILE A 104 22.68 7.66 6.14
C ILE A 104 23.73 8.78 6.17
N ILE A 105 24.60 8.86 5.13
CA ILE A 105 25.65 9.89 5.05
C ILE A 105 25.03 11.29 5.08
N ARG A 106 23.91 11.50 4.41
CA ARG A 106 23.19 12.79 4.42
C ARG A 106 22.79 13.24 5.81
N TYR A 107 22.39 12.29 6.67
CA TYR A 107 22.01 12.56 8.05
C TYR A 107 23.14 12.37 9.06
N SER A 108 24.36 12.23 8.58
CA SER A 108 25.55 12.14 9.42
C SER A 108 25.71 13.43 10.24
N GLY A 109 25.80 13.32 11.57
CA GLY A 109 25.79 14.46 12.49
C GLY A 109 24.42 15.17 12.66
N HIS A 110 23.33 14.58 12.18
CA HIS A 110 21.98 15.18 12.21
C HIS A 110 20.92 14.20 12.73
N ASP A 111 19.71 14.71 12.99
CA ASP A 111 18.56 13.90 13.38
C ASP A 111 17.92 13.26 12.13
N ALA A 112 17.91 11.94 12.09
CA ALA A 112 17.26 11.15 11.03
C ALA A 112 15.92 10.54 11.45
N THR A 113 15.38 10.90 12.61
CA THR A 113 14.21 10.25 13.21
C THR A 113 13.03 10.18 12.23
N GLU A 114 12.66 11.30 11.65
CA GLU A 114 11.49 11.38 10.79
C GLU A 114 11.63 10.49 9.55
N LEU A 115 12.74 10.60 8.82
CA LEU A 115 12.99 9.78 7.64
C LEU A 115 13.10 8.29 8.00
N PHE A 116 13.76 7.98 9.12
CA PHE A 116 13.90 6.59 9.58
C PHE A 116 12.54 5.96 9.88
N GLU A 117 11.64 6.67 10.58
CA GLU A 117 10.32 6.15 10.93
C GLU A 117 9.38 5.97 9.74
N GLN A 118 9.55 6.77 8.69
CA GLN A 118 8.80 6.61 7.44
C GLN A 118 9.20 5.35 6.66
N LEU A 119 10.46 4.96 6.74
CA LEU A 119 11.02 3.90 5.91
C LEU A 119 11.14 2.56 6.64
N HIS A 120 11.28 2.56 7.97
CA HIS A 120 11.64 1.36 8.72
C HIS A 120 10.61 0.99 9.79
N PRO A 121 10.24 -0.31 9.89
CA PRO A 121 9.45 -0.81 10.99
C PRO A 121 10.16 -0.65 12.34
N LYS A 122 9.40 -0.64 13.44
CA LYS A 122 9.95 -0.65 14.80
C LYS A 122 10.84 -1.86 15.02
N GLY A 123 11.94 -1.67 15.76
CA GLY A 123 12.90 -2.72 16.06
C GLY A 123 13.90 -3.01 14.92
N THR A 124 13.93 -2.18 13.86
CA THR A 124 14.89 -2.36 12.76
C THR A 124 16.34 -2.17 13.22
N ILE A 125 16.58 -1.17 14.06
CA ILE A 125 17.94 -0.89 14.58
C ILE A 125 18.43 -2.08 15.43
N GLU A 126 17.61 -2.51 16.37
CA GLU A 126 17.94 -3.58 17.32
C GLU A 126 18.22 -4.93 16.64
N LYS A 127 17.68 -5.12 15.44
CA LYS A 127 17.88 -6.35 14.64
C LYS A 127 19.12 -6.30 13.77
N ASN A 128 19.48 -5.12 13.26
CA ASN A 128 20.47 -5.00 12.20
C ASN A 128 21.76 -4.31 12.64
N LEU A 129 21.74 -3.56 13.74
CA LEU A 129 22.92 -2.86 14.23
C LEU A 129 23.44 -3.51 15.54
N PRO A 130 24.73 -3.91 15.61
CA PRO A 130 25.35 -4.44 16.81
C PRO A 130 25.24 -3.49 18.00
N LYS A 131 25.12 -4.04 19.23
CA LYS A 131 24.89 -3.24 20.44
C LYS A 131 26.05 -2.28 20.79
N ASP A 132 27.27 -2.60 20.42
CA ASP A 132 28.46 -1.77 20.59
C ASP A 132 28.44 -0.51 19.71
N LYS A 133 27.61 -0.51 18.66
CA LYS A 133 27.34 0.66 17.80
C LYS A 133 26.24 1.58 18.32
N HIS A 134 25.57 1.23 19.42
CA HIS A 134 24.63 2.08 20.15
C HIS A 134 25.41 2.96 21.14
N LEU A 135 25.76 4.18 20.74
CA LEU A 135 26.70 5.03 21.47
C LEU A 135 26.13 5.68 22.72
N GLY A 136 24.80 5.87 22.79
CA GLY A 136 24.12 6.42 23.96
C GLY A 136 23.10 7.50 23.61
N GLN A 137 22.66 8.23 24.63
CA GLN A 137 21.68 9.30 24.49
C GLN A 137 22.40 10.62 24.16
N LEU A 138 21.87 11.40 23.24
CA LEU A 138 22.37 12.72 22.90
C LEU A 138 22.07 13.71 24.03
N ASP A 139 23.04 14.57 24.38
CA ASP A 139 22.89 15.64 25.37
C ASP A 139 22.29 16.89 24.70
N GLY A 140 21.00 16.86 24.47
CA GLY A 140 20.25 17.94 23.85
C GLY A 140 19.63 17.56 22.50
N PRO A 141 18.99 18.52 21.82
CA PRO A 141 18.40 18.27 20.49
C PRO A 141 19.50 18.08 19.44
N ALA A 142 19.39 17.04 18.63
CA ALA A 142 20.26 16.89 17.45
C ALA A 142 19.97 18.00 16.44
N PRO A 143 21.00 18.49 15.72
CA PRO A 143 20.78 19.40 14.60
C PRO A 143 19.87 18.73 13.57
N THR A 144 18.90 19.49 13.08
CA THR A 144 18.11 19.12 11.91
C THR A 144 18.84 19.58 10.64
N LEU A 145 18.71 18.81 9.57
CA LEU A 145 19.21 19.29 8.27
C LEU A 145 18.45 20.58 7.91
N GLU A 146 19.19 21.65 7.68
CA GLU A 146 18.63 22.84 7.06
C GLU A 146 18.23 22.46 5.62
N VAL A 147 16.94 22.28 5.42
CA VAL A 147 16.38 22.18 4.07
C VAL A 147 16.33 23.62 3.57
N ALA A 148 17.05 23.94 2.49
CA ALA A 148 16.93 25.24 1.84
C ALA A 148 15.44 25.54 1.61
N GLU A 149 15.02 26.79 1.84
CA GLU A 149 13.65 27.24 1.58
C GLU A 149 13.26 26.81 0.16
N ASP A 150 12.37 25.84 0.07
CA ASP A 150 11.89 25.27 -1.19
C ASP A 150 10.48 25.80 -1.39
N GLU A 151 10.29 26.72 -2.36
CA GLU A 151 8.97 27.26 -2.74
C GLU A 151 7.93 26.14 -2.92
N PHE A 152 8.36 24.97 -3.35
CA PHE A 152 7.49 23.81 -3.46
C PHE A 152 7.01 23.31 -2.10
N GLU A 153 7.83 23.36 -1.06
CA GLU A 153 7.45 22.92 0.28
C GLU A 153 6.47 23.88 0.94
N GLU A 154 6.62 25.19 0.70
CA GLU A 154 5.64 26.20 1.15
C GLU A 154 4.28 25.97 0.47
N GLU A 155 4.26 25.84 -0.88
CA GLU A 155 3.02 25.52 -1.62
C GLU A 155 2.39 24.21 -1.12
N ARG A 156 3.21 23.20 -0.84
CA ARG A 156 2.73 21.92 -0.29
C ARG A 156 2.06 22.08 1.06
N LEU A 157 2.69 22.80 1.98
CA LEU A 157 2.15 23.03 3.34
C LEU A 157 0.86 23.87 3.26
N GLU A 158 0.78 24.86 2.39
CA GLU A 158 -0.43 25.61 2.13
C GLU A 158 -1.55 24.68 1.60
N ASN A 159 -1.24 23.82 0.63
CA ASN A 159 -2.19 22.82 0.12
C ASN A 159 -2.66 21.85 1.21
N VAL A 160 -1.78 21.42 2.11
CA VAL A 160 -2.15 20.57 3.26
C VAL A 160 -3.12 21.29 4.19
N ALA A 161 -2.86 22.57 4.49
CA ALA A 161 -3.74 23.38 5.33
C ALA A 161 -5.11 23.63 4.69
N ASN A 162 -5.18 23.69 3.36
CA ASN A 162 -6.38 24.01 2.58
C ASN A 162 -6.98 22.77 1.88
N MET A 163 -6.69 21.54 2.35
CA MET A 163 -7.25 20.34 1.74
C MET A 163 -8.78 20.38 1.69
N PRO A 164 -9.41 19.95 0.57
CA PRO A 164 -10.86 19.82 0.48
C PRO A 164 -11.38 18.81 1.50
N ASN A 165 -12.67 18.89 1.86
CA ASN A 165 -13.28 17.88 2.71
C ASN A 165 -13.34 16.54 1.96
N VAL A 166 -13.10 15.42 2.67
CA VAL A 166 -13.16 14.07 2.06
C VAL A 166 -14.50 13.77 1.37
N ASN A 167 -15.59 14.43 1.79
CA ASN A 167 -16.91 14.28 1.17
C ASN A 167 -17.02 14.98 -0.19
N GLU A 168 -16.13 15.91 -0.51
CA GLU A 168 -16.08 16.61 -1.80
C GLU A 168 -15.38 15.75 -2.87
N VAL A 169 -14.67 14.71 -2.46
CA VAL A 169 -14.01 13.76 -3.37
C VAL A 169 -15.07 12.92 -4.08
N MET A 170 -15.06 12.96 -5.41
CA MET A 170 -16.08 12.36 -6.27
C MET A 170 -15.62 11.08 -6.97
N ASN A 171 -14.32 10.85 -7.09
CA ASN A 171 -13.75 9.68 -7.77
C ASN A 171 -12.28 9.47 -7.35
N LEU A 172 -11.66 8.38 -7.85
CA LEU A 172 -10.28 8.05 -7.50
C LEU A 172 -9.23 8.99 -8.10
N HIS A 173 -9.54 9.70 -9.19
CA HIS A 173 -8.62 10.69 -9.79
C HIS A 173 -8.48 11.93 -8.90
N ASP A 174 -9.54 12.30 -8.16
CA ASP A 174 -9.47 13.39 -7.19
C ASP A 174 -8.46 13.09 -6.08
N PHE A 175 -8.43 11.85 -5.58
CA PHE A 175 -7.39 11.44 -4.62
C PHE A 175 -5.99 11.53 -5.19
N GLU A 176 -5.80 11.17 -6.46
CA GLU A 176 -4.51 11.31 -7.15
C GLU A 176 -4.09 12.78 -7.27
N TYR A 177 -5.03 13.65 -7.65
CA TYR A 177 -4.80 15.10 -7.73
C TYR A 177 -4.43 15.70 -6.37
N ILE A 178 -5.20 15.38 -5.33
CA ILE A 178 -4.94 15.84 -3.96
C ILE A 178 -3.57 15.34 -3.49
N ALA A 179 -3.30 14.04 -3.63
CA ALA A 179 -2.02 13.45 -3.23
C ALA A 179 -0.82 14.10 -3.94
N LYS A 180 -0.95 14.45 -5.22
CA LYS A 180 0.07 15.17 -5.97
C LYS A 180 0.41 16.53 -5.34
N LYS A 181 -0.59 17.20 -4.75
CA LYS A 181 -0.43 18.53 -4.16
C LYS A 181 0.09 18.53 -2.72
N ILE A 182 -0.17 17.47 -1.97
CA ILE A 182 0.13 17.40 -0.53
C ILE A 182 1.31 16.51 -0.17
N LEU A 183 1.72 15.58 -1.05
CA LEU A 183 2.83 14.69 -0.77
C LEU A 183 4.18 15.40 -0.91
N PRO A 184 5.17 15.08 -0.05
CA PRO A 184 6.55 15.45 -0.29
C PRO A 184 7.01 14.96 -1.67
N LYS A 185 7.91 15.70 -2.34
CA LYS A 185 8.41 15.37 -3.69
C LYS A 185 8.86 13.93 -3.82
N GLY A 186 9.63 13.43 -2.84
CA GLY A 186 10.15 12.06 -2.85
C GLY A 186 9.03 11.01 -2.75
N ALA A 187 8.04 11.24 -1.89
CA ALA A 187 6.88 10.36 -1.75
C ALA A 187 6.04 10.31 -3.03
N TRP A 188 5.76 11.49 -3.60
CA TRP A 188 5.04 11.57 -4.87
C TRP A 188 5.80 10.91 -6.02
N ALA A 189 7.10 11.18 -6.14
CA ALA A 189 7.95 10.56 -7.17
C ALA A 189 7.95 9.04 -7.06
N TYR A 190 8.09 8.50 -5.84
CA TYR A 190 8.05 7.06 -5.59
C TYR A 190 6.69 6.45 -5.93
N TYR A 191 5.56 7.05 -5.51
CA TYR A 191 4.24 6.50 -5.74
C TYR A 191 3.80 6.60 -7.19
N SER A 192 4.05 7.74 -7.83
CA SER A 192 3.53 8.04 -9.17
C SER A 192 4.36 7.46 -10.31
N SER A 193 5.63 7.06 -10.07
CA SER A 193 6.53 6.62 -11.13
C SER A 193 6.13 5.27 -11.74
N GLY A 194 6.28 5.16 -13.05
CA GLY A 194 6.45 3.94 -13.80
C GLY A 194 7.91 3.65 -14.09
N ALA A 195 8.20 2.71 -14.99
CA ALA A 195 9.54 2.40 -15.48
C ALA A 195 9.76 3.10 -16.83
N ASP A 196 11.01 3.48 -17.09
CA ASP A 196 11.49 4.08 -18.34
C ASP A 196 10.55 5.20 -18.86
N ASP A 197 9.94 5.01 -20.03
CA ASP A 197 9.02 5.96 -20.67
C ASP A 197 7.58 5.87 -20.14
N GLU A 198 7.32 5.00 -19.15
CA GLU A 198 6.00 4.79 -18.53
C GLU A 198 4.90 4.37 -19.51
N VAL A 199 5.26 3.72 -20.63
CA VAL A 199 4.30 3.24 -21.65
C VAL A 199 3.34 2.22 -21.03
N SER A 200 3.86 1.17 -20.36
CA SER A 200 3.03 0.17 -19.68
C SER A 200 2.12 0.78 -18.64
N MET A 201 2.59 1.79 -17.89
CA MET A 201 1.79 2.45 -16.87
C MET A 201 0.57 3.16 -17.46
N ARG A 202 0.74 3.89 -18.58
CA ARG A 202 -0.34 4.56 -19.28
C ARG A 202 -1.27 3.56 -19.96
N GLU A 203 -0.70 2.59 -20.66
CA GLU A 203 -1.45 1.55 -21.39
C GLU A 203 -2.30 0.69 -20.45
N ASN A 204 -1.86 0.42 -19.23
CA ASN A 204 -2.68 -0.25 -18.23
C ASN A 204 -4.04 0.42 -18.04
N HIS A 205 -4.10 1.76 -18.11
CA HIS A 205 -5.36 2.50 -18.00
C HIS A 205 -6.08 2.61 -19.35
N TYR A 206 -5.37 2.90 -20.44
CA TYR A 206 -5.97 3.07 -21.76
C TYR A 206 -6.56 1.77 -22.33
N ALA A 207 -6.02 0.62 -21.97
CA ALA A 207 -6.57 -0.67 -22.40
C ALA A 207 -8.02 -0.85 -21.95
N TYR A 208 -8.39 -0.40 -20.76
CA TYR A 208 -9.79 -0.43 -20.32
C TYR A 208 -10.70 0.47 -21.17
N GLN A 209 -10.21 1.59 -21.71
CA GLN A 209 -10.98 2.49 -22.55
C GLN A 209 -11.28 1.89 -23.93
N ARG A 210 -10.52 0.88 -24.37
CA ARG A 210 -10.73 0.14 -25.62
C ARG A 210 -11.76 -0.99 -25.51
N ILE A 211 -12.26 -1.25 -24.31
CA ILE A 211 -13.34 -2.22 -24.05
C ILE A 211 -14.65 -1.46 -23.88
N TYR A 212 -15.67 -1.80 -24.65
CA TYR A 212 -16.98 -1.18 -24.59
C TYR A 212 -18.02 -2.13 -24.01
N PHE A 213 -18.98 -1.60 -23.25
CA PHE A 213 -20.09 -2.40 -22.75
C PHE A 213 -21.17 -2.64 -23.81
N ARG A 214 -21.90 -3.72 -23.62
CA ARG A 214 -23.10 -4.12 -24.36
C ARG A 214 -24.26 -4.32 -23.37
N PRO A 215 -24.94 -3.23 -22.96
CA PRO A 215 -25.98 -3.30 -21.95
C PRO A 215 -27.20 -4.10 -22.37
N ARG A 216 -27.79 -4.85 -21.44
CA ARG A 216 -29.14 -5.41 -21.58
C ARG A 216 -30.18 -4.38 -21.16
N VAL A 217 -31.32 -4.37 -21.82
CA VAL A 217 -32.45 -3.49 -21.50
C VAL A 217 -33.62 -4.29 -20.93
N LEU A 218 -34.54 -3.59 -20.22
CA LEU A 218 -35.78 -4.16 -19.69
C LEU A 218 -35.53 -5.29 -18.67
N VAL A 219 -34.45 -5.21 -17.91
CA VAL A 219 -34.16 -6.09 -16.78
C VAL A 219 -34.54 -5.38 -15.48
N ASP A 220 -35.24 -6.08 -14.59
CA ASP A 220 -35.48 -5.55 -13.23
C ASP A 220 -34.19 -5.54 -12.43
N VAL A 221 -33.63 -4.34 -12.23
CA VAL A 221 -32.40 -4.06 -11.47
C VAL A 221 -32.67 -3.26 -10.19
N SER A 222 -33.87 -3.37 -9.65
CA SER A 222 -34.26 -2.71 -8.40
C SER A 222 -33.36 -3.14 -7.23
N LYS A 223 -32.86 -4.37 -7.27
CA LYS A 223 -31.88 -4.92 -6.32
C LYS A 223 -30.63 -5.39 -7.06
N VAL A 224 -29.48 -4.88 -6.63
CA VAL A 224 -28.17 -5.25 -7.15
C VAL A 224 -27.28 -5.70 -6.00
N ASP A 225 -26.49 -6.74 -6.22
CA ASP A 225 -25.54 -7.30 -5.26
C ASP A 225 -24.14 -7.30 -5.84
N THR A 226 -23.23 -6.53 -5.23
CA THR A 226 -21.81 -6.43 -5.59
C THR A 226 -20.94 -7.43 -4.84
N SER A 227 -21.52 -8.17 -3.89
CA SER A 227 -20.76 -9.11 -3.05
C SER A 227 -20.28 -10.32 -3.83
N THR A 228 -19.15 -10.88 -3.38
CA THR A 228 -18.58 -12.09 -3.97
C THR A 228 -17.73 -12.86 -2.94
N THR A 229 -17.05 -13.89 -3.41
CA THR A 229 -16.08 -14.66 -2.62
C THR A 229 -14.75 -14.69 -3.38
N LEU A 230 -13.65 -14.32 -2.72
CA LEU A 230 -12.30 -14.39 -3.25
C LEU A 230 -11.46 -15.32 -2.35
N LEU A 231 -10.85 -16.35 -2.93
CA LEU A 231 -10.11 -17.41 -2.23
C LEU A 231 -10.88 -17.95 -1.01
N GLY A 232 -12.16 -18.24 -1.22
CA GLY A 232 -13.04 -18.72 -0.17
C GLY A 232 -13.47 -17.69 0.88
N THR A 233 -13.01 -16.45 0.79
CA THR A 233 -13.36 -15.36 1.70
C THR A 233 -14.49 -14.50 1.15
N PRO A 234 -15.62 -14.33 1.88
CA PRO A 234 -16.65 -13.37 1.50
C PRO A 234 -16.12 -11.94 1.52
N THR A 235 -16.48 -11.16 0.52
CA THR A 235 -16.12 -9.74 0.39
C THR A 235 -17.31 -8.94 -0.15
N SER A 236 -17.43 -7.68 0.27
CA SER A 236 -18.55 -6.81 -0.13
C SER A 236 -18.48 -6.40 -1.61
N VAL A 237 -17.32 -6.52 -2.23
CA VAL A 237 -17.03 -6.08 -3.61
C VAL A 237 -16.01 -7.01 -4.26
N PRO A 238 -15.92 -7.07 -5.60
CA PRO A 238 -15.02 -7.97 -6.34
C PRO A 238 -13.58 -7.45 -6.45
N PHE A 239 -13.18 -6.54 -5.58
CA PHE A 239 -11.82 -5.99 -5.60
C PHE A 239 -11.19 -6.03 -4.21
N TYR A 240 -9.88 -5.88 -4.18
CA TYR A 240 -9.07 -5.86 -2.97
C TYR A 240 -8.03 -4.75 -3.02
N VAL A 241 -7.54 -4.33 -1.85
CA VAL A 241 -6.42 -3.39 -1.75
C VAL A 241 -5.13 -4.16 -2.01
N SER A 242 -4.48 -3.89 -3.15
CA SER A 242 -3.22 -4.51 -3.53
C SER A 242 -2.08 -4.13 -2.60
N ALA A 243 -1.10 -5.02 -2.49
CA ALA A 243 0.13 -4.77 -1.75
C ALA A 243 0.87 -3.55 -2.31
N THR A 244 1.11 -2.58 -1.45
CA THR A 244 1.89 -1.39 -1.73
C THR A 244 2.91 -1.19 -0.62
N ALA A 245 4.11 -0.77 -0.97
CA ALA A 245 5.18 -0.53 -0.02
C ALA A 245 5.18 0.91 0.48
N LEU A 246 5.75 1.13 1.67
CA LEU A 246 6.12 2.43 2.21
C LEU A 246 4.92 3.41 2.34
N ALA A 247 3.78 2.94 2.85
CA ALA A 247 2.59 3.79 3.00
C ALA A 247 2.78 4.93 4.02
N LYS A 248 3.78 4.84 4.92
CA LYS A 248 4.14 5.95 5.84
C LYS A 248 4.76 7.15 5.14
N LEU A 249 5.27 7.02 3.93
CA LEU A 249 5.69 8.20 3.15
C LEU A 249 4.54 9.17 2.88
N GLY A 250 3.29 8.69 2.90
CA GLY A 250 2.11 9.51 2.66
C GLY A 250 1.26 9.78 3.89
N HIS A 251 1.27 8.89 4.89
CA HIS A 251 0.47 9.05 6.11
C HIS A 251 1.14 8.34 7.31
N PRO A 252 1.20 8.96 8.49
CA PRO A 252 1.94 8.44 9.66
C PRO A 252 1.49 7.02 10.09
N ASP A 253 0.19 6.70 9.97
CA ASP A 253 -0.34 5.37 10.28
C ASP A 253 0.01 4.29 9.23
N GLY A 254 0.45 4.70 8.04
CA GLY A 254 0.86 3.82 6.96
C GLY A 254 -0.17 2.75 6.60
N GLU A 255 0.26 1.49 6.56
CA GLU A 255 -0.58 0.35 6.19
C GLU A 255 -1.64 0.00 7.25
N CYS A 256 -1.49 0.48 8.49
CA CYS A 256 -2.46 0.25 9.57
C CYS A 256 -3.78 1.00 9.34
N SER A 257 -3.74 2.23 8.82
CA SER A 257 -4.96 2.96 8.43
C SER A 257 -5.66 2.31 7.24
N ILE A 258 -4.90 1.75 6.29
CA ILE A 258 -5.45 0.97 5.18
C ILE A 258 -6.15 -0.30 5.71
N ALA A 259 -5.54 -1.01 6.68
CA ALA A 259 -6.12 -2.20 7.30
C ALA A 259 -7.49 -1.91 7.95
N ARG A 260 -7.55 -0.82 8.72
CA ARG A 260 -8.80 -0.41 9.37
C ARG A 260 -9.86 0.03 8.36
N GLY A 261 -9.47 0.85 7.38
CA GLY A 261 -10.39 1.37 6.37
C GLY A 261 -10.97 0.27 5.49
N ALA A 262 -10.13 -0.60 4.94
CA ALA A 262 -10.56 -1.72 4.11
C ALA A 262 -11.45 -2.70 4.90
N GLY A 263 -11.02 -3.05 6.13
CA GLY A 263 -11.78 -3.98 6.97
C GLY A 263 -13.15 -3.48 7.37
N LYS A 264 -13.33 -2.17 7.66
CA LYS A 264 -14.64 -1.57 7.97
C LYS A 264 -15.62 -1.61 6.80
N GLU A 265 -15.11 -1.62 5.58
CA GLU A 265 -15.93 -1.70 4.36
C GLU A 265 -16.07 -3.14 3.83
N GLY A 266 -15.55 -4.15 4.55
CA GLY A 266 -15.62 -5.56 4.16
C GLY A 266 -14.75 -5.91 2.94
N VAL A 267 -13.63 -5.21 2.77
CA VAL A 267 -12.69 -5.38 1.65
C VAL A 267 -11.38 -5.97 2.15
N ILE A 268 -10.81 -6.87 1.37
CA ILE A 268 -9.56 -7.56 1.70
C ILE A 268 -8.38 -6.63 1.48
N GLN A 269 -7.44 -6.60 2.42
CA GLN A 269 -6.14 -5.94 2.26
C GLN A 269 -5.07 -6.99 1.96
N MET A 270 -4.27 -6.77 0.91
CA MET A 270 -3.02 -7.49 0.70
C MET A 270 -1.86 -6.67 1.27
N ILE A 271 -1.12 -7.26 2.20
CA ILE A 271 0.01 -6.63 2.90
C ILE A 271 1.28 -6.85 2.09
N SER A 272 2.12 -5.83 1.94
CA SER A 272 3.43 -5.93 1.28
C SER A 272 4.51 -6.46 2.22
N THR A 273 5.45 -7.27 1.71
CA THR A 273 6.71 -7.60 2.41
C THR A 273 7.47 -6.34 2.85
N LEU A 274 7.35 -5.28 2.07
CA LEU A 274 8.09 -4.02 2.23
C LEU A 274 7.19 -2.90 2.77
N ALA A 275 6.24 -3.26 3.61
CA ALA A 275 5.41 -2.30 4.32
C ALA A 275 6.25 -1.48 5.32
N SER A 276 5.88 -0.23 5.54
CA SER A 276 6.49 0.66 6.55
C SER A 276 6.17 0.23 7.98
N ASN A 277 5.02 -0.42 8.18
CA ASN A 277 4.67 -1.06 9.45
C ASN A 277 5.09 -2.54 9.42
N SER A 278 5.37 -3.11 10.58
CA SER A 278 5.60 -4.55 10.67
C SER A 278 4.35 -5.35 10.36
N LEU A 279 4.52 -6.60 9.92
CA LEU A 279 3.38 -7.48 9.65
C LEU A 279 2.49 -7.68 10.88
N GLU A 280 3.08 -7.68 12.08
CA GLU A 280 2.38 -7.75 13.36
C GLU A 280 1.53 -6.52 13.63
N GLU A 281 2.08 -5.31 13.42
CA GLU A 281 1.33 -4.06 13.61
C GLU A 281 0.14 -3.98 12.67
N ILE A 282 0.32 -4.36 11.39
CA ILE A 282 -0.76 -4.34 10.39
C ILE A 282 -1.82 -5.40 10.72
N ALA A 283 -1.39 -6.59 11.14
CA ALA A 283 -2.31 -7.65 11.55
C ALA A 283 -3.10 -7.27 12.81
N ALA A 284 -2.46 -6.59 13.77
CA ALA A 284 -3.13 -6.06 14.97
C ALA A 284 -4.11 -4.93 14.67
N ALA A 285 -3.87 -4.15 13.62
CA ALA A 285 -4.78 -3.09 13.17
C ALA A 285 -6.03 -3.62 12.43
N ARG A 286 -6.07 -4.91 12.11
CA ARG A 286 -7.20 -5.55 11.44
C ARG A 286 -8.46 -5.48 12.31
N VAL A 287 -9.56 -4.99 11.75
CA VAL A 287 -10.85 -5.00 12.45
C VAL A 287 -11.42 -6.42 12.54
N PRO A 288 -12.24 -6.74 13.55
CA PRO A 288 -12.84 -8.06 13.70
C PRO A 288 -13.59 -8.50 12.43
N GLY A 289 -13.36 -9.72 11.99
CA GLY A 289 -13.97 -10.29 10.77
C GLY A 289 -13.30 -9.91 9.45
N ALA A 290 -12.40 -8.93 9.44
CA ALA A 290 -11.68 -8.57 8.22
C ALA A 290 -10.63 -9.62 7.85
N THR A 291 -10.36 -9.73 6.55
CA THR A 291 -9.37 -10.65 5.98
C THR A 291 -8.18 -9.90 5.43
N GLN A 292 -7.01 -10.48 5.62
CA GLN A 292 -5.75 -10.00 5.04
C GLN A 292 -5.05 -11.12 4.30
N TRP A 293 -4.40 -10.75 3.19
CA TRP A 293 -3.47 -11.56 2.41
C TRP A 293 -2.06 -11.00 2.55
N PHE A 294 -1.05 -11.77 2.19
CA PHE A 294 0.34 -11.35 2.25
C PHE A 294 1.05 -11.51 0.91
N GLN A 295 1.64 -10.44 0.42
CA GLN A 295 2.52 -10.45 -0.74
C GLN A 295 3.95 -10.72 -0.26
N LEU A 296 4.59 -11.73 -0.83
CA LEU A 296 5.93 -12.19 -0.49
C LEU A 296 6.92 -11.89 -1.61
N TYR A 297 8.00 -11.18 -1.28
CA TYR A 297 9.24 -11.25 -2.03
C TYR A 297 10.12 -12.33 -1.42
N VAL A 298 10.76 -13.11 -2.28
CA VAL A 298 11.61 -14.24 -1.86
C VAL A 298 13.06 -13.76 -1.81
N ASN A 299 13.66 -13.85 -0.62
CA ASN A 299 15.06 -13.51 -0.38
C ASN A 299 16.02 -14.59 -0.91
N GLU A 300 17.28 -14.25 -1.15
CA GLU A 300 18.33 -15.22 -1.51
C GLU A 300 18.44 -16.35 -0.48
N ASP A 301 18.36 -16.03 0.81
CA ASP A 301 18.15 -17.04 1.85
C ASP A 301 16.68 -17.45 1.90
N ARG A 302 16.37 -18.62 1.35
CA ARG A 302 15.02 -19.20 1.31
C ARG A 302 14.40 -19.42 2.69
N ASN A 303 15.23 -19.58 3.74
CA ASN A 303 14.73 -19.76 5.10
C ASN A 303 13.99 -18.50 5.58
N VAL A 304 14.42 -17.31 5.16
CA VAL A 304 13.72 -16.05 5.45
C VAL A 304 12.29 -16.10 4.90
N ALA A 305 12.10 -16.57 3.66
CA ALA A 305 10.78 -16.71 3.06
C ALA A 305 9.91 -17.71 3.81
N PHE A 306 10.44 -18.88 4.20
CA PHE A 306 9.71 -19.87 4.97
C PHE A 306 9.29 -19.36 6.36
N GLU A 307 10.17 -18.63 7.05
CA GLU A 307 9.82 -18.01 8.34
C GLU A 307 8.75 -16.90 8.19
N MET A 308 8.81 -16.11 7.11
CA MET A 308 7.77 -15.13 6.80
C MET A 308 6.42 -15.78 6.54
N VAL A 309 6.36 -16.90 5.82
CA VAL A 309 5.14 -17.68 5.59
C VAL A 309 4.58 -18.20 6.90
N LYS A 310 5.39 -18.84 7.74
CA LYS A 310 4.98 -19.32 9.08
C LYS A 310 4.49 -18.17 9.97
N LYS A 311 5.14 -17.02 9.89
CA LYS A 311 4.74 -15.80 10.61
C LYS A 311 3.37 -15.33 10.14
N ALA A 312 3.14 -15.27 8.83
CA ALA A 312 1.86 -14.91 8.25
C ALA A 312 0.73 -15.85 8.71
N GLU A 313 0.98 -17.18 8.73
CA GLU A 313 0.03 -18.16 9.26
C GLU A 313 -0.34 -17.89 10.73
N ARG A 314 0.68 -17.68 11.59
CA ARG A 314 0.45 -17.38 13.03
C ARG A 314 -0.38 -16.11 13.24
N LEU A 315 -0.24 -15.12 12.37
CA LEU A 315 -0.99 -13.87 12.41
C LEU A 315 -2.37 -13.95 11.77
N GLY A 316 -2.77 -15.13 11.27
CA GLY A 316 -4.10 -15.38 10.72
C GLY A 316 -4.31 -14.82 9.31
N ILE A 317 -3.23 -14.59 8.56
CA ILE A 317 -3.27 -14.29 7.13
C ILE A 317 -3.93 -15.46 6.38
N LYS A 318 -4.65 -15.17 5.28
CA LYS A 318 -5.49 -16.16 4.60
C LYS A 318 -4.97 -16.62 3.24
N ALA A 319 -3.99 -15.95 2.66
CA ALA A 319 -3.34 -16.34 1.40
C ALA A 319 -1.96 -15.71 1.25
N ILE A 320 -1.08 -16.35 0.48
CA ILE A 320 0.27 -15.87 0.14
C ILE A 320 0.35 -15.62 -1.35
N PHE A 321 0.87 -14.45 -1.74
CA PHE A 321 1.07 -14.05 -3.13
C PHE A 321 2.56 -13.87 -3.37
N VAL A 322 3.20 -14.82 -4.05
CA VAL A 322 4.63 -14.77 -4.36
C VAL A 322 4.85 -13.90 -5.58
N THR A 323 5.61 -12.83 -5.41
CA THR A 323 5.90 -11.89 -6.50
C THR A 323 7.09 -12.35 -7.32
N VAL A 324 6.90 -12.49 -8.63
CA VAL A 324 7.88 -13.06 -9.57
C VAL A 324 8.27 -12.11 -10.72
N ASP A 325 7.62 -10.96 -10.85
CA ASP A 325 7.87 -9.96 -11.89
C ASP A 325 8.97 -8.95 -11.53
N ALA A 326 9.71 -9.19 -10.44
CA ALA A 326 10.72 -8.27 -9.94
C ALA A 326 12.07 -8.97 -9.67
N PRO A 327 12.68 -9.66 -10.65
CA PRO A 327 14.04 -10.19 -10.49
C PRO A 327 15.08 -9.06 -10.36
N SER A 328 14.75 -7.88 -10.85
CA SER A 328 15.41 -6.61 -10.57
C SER A 328 14.37 -5.49 -10.56
N LEU A 329 14.77 -4.29 -10.13
CA LEU A 329 13.83 -3.16 -10.15
C LEU A 329 13.88 -2.46 -11.50
N GLY A 330 12.70 -2.11 -12.03
CA GLY A 330 12.59 -1.27 -13.20
C GLY A 330 13.21 0.12 -12.96
N ASN A 331 13.66 0.75 -14.03
CA ASN A 331 14.30 2.06 -13.99
C ASN A 331 13.24 3.15 -13.76
N ARG A 332 13.15 3.66 -12.53
CA ARG A 332 12.16 4.67 -12.11
C ARG A 332 12.79 6.05 -12.08
N GLU A 333 12.89 6.67 -13.23
CA GLU A 333 13.61 7.93 -13.40
C GLU A 333 13.07 9.07 -12.52
N LYS A 334 11.75 9.21 -12.38
CA LYS A 334 11.15 10.23 -11.51
C LYS A 334 11.61 10.09 -10.07
N ASP A 335 11.63 8.86 -9.54
CA ASP A 335 12.09 8.55 -8.19
C ASP A 335 13.61 8.79 -8.06
N ALA A 336 14.39 8.40 -9.06
CA ALA A 336 15.84 8.61 -9.08
C ALA A 336 16.21 10.09 -9.12
N ARG A 337 15.54 10.92 -9.93
CA ARG A 337 15.83 12.36 -10.08
C ARG A 337 15.67 13.14 -8.77
N VAL A 338 14.61 12.90 -8.02
CA VAL A 338 14.38 13.61 -6.75
C VAL A 338 15.48 13.34 -5.72
N LYS A 339 16.15 12.21 -5.80
CA LYS A 339 17.24 11.85 -4.89
C LYS A 339 18.56 12.54 -5.22
N PHE A 340 18.82 12.80 -6.50
CA PHE A 340 19.99 13.57 -6.92
C PHE A 340 19.95 15.03 -6.45
N GLU A 341 18.80 15.60 -6.25
CA GLU A 341 18.66 16.99 -5.79
C GLU A 341 19.07 17.21 -4.33
N GLY A 342 19.13 16.13 -3.53
CA GLY A 342 19.54 16.17 -2.13
C GLY A 342 20.99 15.80 -1.86
N GLU A 343 21.82 15.54 -2.87
CA GLU A 343 23.22 15.16 -2.69
C GLU A 343 24.13 16.39 -2.67
N SER A 344 25.04 16.43 -1.69
CA SER A 344 26.07 17.48 -1.60
C SER A 344 27.06 17.38 -2.77
N ASP A 345 27.73 18.52 -3.11
CA ASP A 345 28.70 18.56 -4.21
C ASP A 345 29.87 17.58 -4.05
N VAL A 346 30.17 17.13 -2.84
CA VAL A 346 31.17 16.09 -2.54
C VAL A 346 30.70 14.70 -3.00
N GLN A 347 29.39 14.45 -3.03
CA GLN A 347 28.78 13.17 -3.45
C GLN A 347 28.62 13.08 -4.97
N LYS A 348 28.63 14.19 -5.67
CA LYS A 348 28.49 14.26 -7.14
C LYS A 348 29.75 13.80 -7.91
N SER A 349 30.87 13.59 -7.25
CA SER A 349 32.16 13.28 -7.87
C SER A 349 32.42 11.78 -8.14
N ASN A 350 31.58 10.88 -7.63
CA ASN A 350 31.73 9.44 -7.83
C ASN A 350 30.67 8.89 -8.77
N GLU A 351 31.07 7.97 -9.65
CA GLU A 351 30.27 7.35 -10.72
C GLU A 351 28.79 7.17 -10.40
N VAL A 352 27.94 7.74 -11.25
CA VAL A 352 26.48 7.67 -11.19
C VAL A 352 26.02 6.20 -11.23
N VAL A 353 25.78 5.62 -10.06
CA VAL A 353 25.12 4.32 -9.97
C VAL A 353 23.61 4.56 -10.13
N ARG A 354 23.10 4.32 -11.32
CA ARG A 354 21.70 4.57 -11.78
C ARG A 354 20.58 3.90 -10.95
N SER A 355 20.89 3.23 -9.86
CA SER A 355 19.93 2.44 -9.06
C SER A 355 19.71 2.98 -7.64
N GLN A 356 20.10 4.21 -7.32
CA GLN A 356 20.05 4.72 -5.95
C GLN A 356 18.71 5.40 -5.66
N GLY A 357 17.86 4.72 -4.90
CA GLY A 357 16.58 5.25 -4.51
C GLY A 357 15.91 4.39 -3.45
N ALA A 358 14.67 4.75 -2.95
CA ALA A 358 13.83 3.88 -2.12
C ALA A 358 13.70 2.48 -2.75
N SER A 359 13.81 2.42 -4.06
CA SER A 359 13.93 1.21 -4.86
C SER A 359 15.12 0.33 -4.49
N ARG A 360 16.27 0.86 -4.06
CA ARG A 360 17.46 0.05 -3.74
C ARG A 360 17.32 -0.72 -2.42
N ALA A 361 16.66 -0.14 -1.43
CA ALA A 361 16.30 -0.87 -0.20
C ALA A 361 15.46 -2.12 -0.52
N LEU A 362 14.73 -2.06 -1.64
CA LEU A 362 13.90 -3.14 -2.14
C LEU A 362 14.74 -4.21 -2.86
N SER A 363 15.86 -3.86 -3.50
CA SER A 363 16.66 -4.79 -4.31
C SER A 363 17.35 -5.87 -3.47
N SER A 364 17.73 -5.57 -2.22
CA SER A 364 18.35 -6.55 -1.32
C SER A 364 17.40 -7.67 -0.86
N PHE A 365 16.09 -7.47 -1.00
CA PHE A 365 15.07 -8.47 -0.70
C PHE A 365 14.67 -9.32 -1.91
N ILE A 366 15.22 -9.04 -3.09
CA ILE A 366 14.84 -9.68 -4.35
C ILE A 366 15.99 -10.56 -4.81
N ASP A 367 15.68 -11.85 -5.07
CA ASP A 367 16.66 -12.78 -5.62
C ASP A 367 16.47 -12.93 -7.13
N THR A 368 17.54 -12.62 -7.88
CA THR A 368 17.59 -12.82 -9.34
C THR A 368 17.57 -14.29 -9.76
N ARG A 369 17.80 -15.22 -8.83
CA ARG A 369 17.88 -16.67 -9.07
C ARG A 369 16.59 -17.42 -8.72
N LEU A 370 15.49 -16.70 -8.38
CA LEU A 370 14.21 -17.32 -8.03
C LEU A 370 13.67 -18.15 -9.21
N THR A 371 13.32 -19.40 -8.95
CA THR A 371 12.79 -20.34 -9.93
C THR A 371 11.41 -20.88 -9.53
N TRP A 372 10.74 -21.54 -10.46
CA TRP A 372 9.49 -22.25 -10.20
C TRP A 372 9.61 -23.29 -9.08
N ASP A 373 10.72 -24.03 -9.03
CA ASP A 373 10.96 -25.05 -7.99
C ASP A 373 11.04 -24.43 -6.59
N ASP A 374 11.58 -23.23 -6.47
CA ASP A 374 11.59 -22.51 -5.19
C ASP A 374 10.17 -22.14 -4.74
N VAL A 375 9.34 -21.66 -5.68
CA VAL A 375 7.96 -21.26 -5.36
C VAL A 375 7.09 -22.49 -5.06
N ILE A 376 7.34 -23.63 -5.74
CA ILE A 376 6.68 -24.92 -5.43
C ILE A 376 7.02 -25.35 -4.01
N LYS A 377 8.28 -25.21 -3.57
CA LYS A 377 8.69 -25.52 -2.17
C LYS A 377 7.98 -24.61 -1.17
N ILE A 378 7.81 -23.31 -1.49
CA ILE A 378 7.02 -22.39 -0.65
C ILE A 378 5.58 -22.88 -0.55
N LYS A 379 4.93 -23.24 -1.67
CA LYS A 379 3.58 -23.80 -1.66
C LYS A 379 3.47 -25.06 -0.80
N GLN A 380 4.45 -25.95 -0.87
CA GLN A 380 4.47 -27.18 -0.08
C GLN A 380 4.69 -26.94 1.42
N SER A 381 5.24 -25.77 1.80
CA SER A 381 5.53 -25.44 3.20
C SER A 381 4.34 -24.91 3.99
N THR A 382 3.21 -24.63 3.34
CA THR A 382 2.02 -24.03 3.97
C THR A 382 0.72 -24.71 3.52
N LYS A 383 -0.33 -24.55 4.33
CA LYS A 383 -1.69 -24.94 3.97
C LYS A 383 -2.52 -23.77 3.41
N LEU A 384 -1.96 -22.57 3.44
CA LEU A 384 -2.62 -21.39 2.87
C LEU A 384 -2.64 -21.49 1.35
N PRO A 385 -3.64 -20.92 0.68
CA PRO A 385 -3.58 -20.70 -0.76
C PRO A 385 -2.32 -19.93 -1.14
N VAL A 386 -1.59 -20.41 -2.17
CA VAL A 386 -0.40 -19.77 -2.71
C VAL A 386 -0.61 -19.43 -4.17
N LEU A 387 -0.48 -18.16 -4.51
CA LEU A 387 -0.66 -17.62 -5.84
C LEU A 387 0.65 -17.02 -6.36
N ILE A 388 0.80 -17.00 -7.67
CA ILE A 388 1.93 -16.37 -8.36
C ILE A 388 1.50 -14.97 -8.81
N LYS A 389 2.16 -13.93 -8.32
CA LYS A 389 1.88 -12.55 -8.69
C LYS A 389 2.92 -12.01 -9.66
N GLY A 390 2.45 -11.41 -10.77
CA GLY A 390 3.31 -10.83 -11.79
C GLY A 390 3.41 -11.68 -13.05
N VAL A 391 2.39 -12.50 -13.31
CA VAL A 391 2.32 -13.32 -14.52
C VAL A 391 1.92 -12.44 -15.70
N GLN A 392 2.68 -12.55 -16.81
CA GLN A 392 2.51 -11.72 -18.01
C GLN A 392 2.42 -12.55 -19.32
N ARG A 393 2.33 -13.88 -19.22
CA ARG A 393 2.25 -14.80 -20.35
C ARG A 393 1.28 -15.92 -20.08
N LEU A 394 0.56 -16.34 -21.14
CA LEU A 394 -0.36 -17.47 -21.09
C LEU A 394 0.33 -18.77 -20.64
N GLU A 395 1.56 -19.02 -21.13
CA GLU A 395 2.29 -20.25 -20.81
C GLU A 395 2.57 -20.38 -19.31
N ASP A 396 2.87 -19.26 -18.64
CA ASP A 396 3.12 -19.24 -17.20
C ASP A 396 1.82 -19.45 -16.40
N VAL A 397 0.69 -18.95 -16.90
CA VAL A 397 -0.63 -19.26 -16.32
C VAL A 397 -0.93 -20.76 -16.43
N VAL A 398 -0.73 -21.35 -17.60
CA VAL A 398 -0.92 -22.80 -17.82
C VAL A 398 -0.03 -23.60 -16.88
N ARG A 399 1.23 -23.22 -16.74
CA ARG A 399 2.16 -23.87 -15.82
C ARG A 399 1.69 -23.75 -14.36
N ALA A 400 1.23 -22.57 -13.94
CA ALA A 400 0.70 -22.40 -12.59
C ALA A 400 -0.50 -23.33 -12.30
N VAL A 401 -1.38 -23.54 -13.31
CA VAL A 401 -2.48 -24.52 -13.21
C VAL A 401 -1.94 -25.93 -13.08
N ASP A 402 -0.96 -26.32 -13.90
CA ASP A 402 -0.39 -27.67 -13.93
C ASP A 402 0.41 -28.00 -12.66
N ASP A 403 1.16 -27.02 -12.13
CA ASP A 403 1.92 -27.14 -10.87
C ASP A 403 1.00 -27.05 -9.62
N GLY A 404 -0.32 -26.92 -9.83
CA GLY A 404 -1.32 -26.98 -8.76
C GLY A 404 -1.41 -25.74 -7.89
N PHE A 405 -0.99 -24.55 -8.35
CA PHE A 405 -1.19 -23.30 -7.61
C PHE A 405 -2.67 -22.97 -7.48
N ASP A 406 -3.02 -22.10 -6.51
CA ASP A 406 -4.40 -21.73 -6.22
C ASP A 406 -4.89 -20.56 -7.08
N GLY A 407 -3.98 -19.96 -7.85
CA GLY A 407 -4.30 -18.89 -8.77
C GLY A 407 -3.08 -18.08 -9.21
N VAL A 408 -3.35 -17.05 -9.98
CA VAL A 408 -2.34 -16.09 -10.47
C VAL A 408 -2.85 -14.67 -10.33
N VAL A 409 -1.92 -13.70 -10.26
CA VAL A 409 -2.21 -12.29 -10.50
C VAL A 409 -1.57 -11.91 -11.83
N LEU A 410 -2.39 -11.63 -12.84
CA LEU A 410 -1.96 -11.03 -14.09
C LEU A 410 -1.55 -9.59 -13.79
N SER A 411 -0.27 -9.27 -13.95
CA SER A 411 0.29 -8.00 -13.49
C SER A 411 1.60 -7.70 -14.19
N ASN A 412 1.79 -6.45 -14.61
CA ASN A 412 3.07 -5.87 -14.99
C ASN A 412 3.59 -4.92 -13.90
N HIS A 413 3.22 -5.22 -12.63
CA HIS A 413 3.57 -4.40 -11.46
C HIS A 413 3.07 -2.96 -11.53
N GLY A 414 1.96 -2.73 -12.21
CA GLY A 414 1.42 -1.39 -12.45
C GLY A 414 2.32 -0.51 -13.32
N GLY A 415 3.08 -1.11 -14.24
CA GLY A 415 4.02 -0.43 -15.14
C GLY A 415 5.31 0.03 -14.46
N ARG A 416 5.71 -0.63 -13.36
CA ARG A 416 6.89 -0.23 -12.56
C ARG A 416 8.12 -1.11 -12.81
N GLN A 417 8.01 -2.14 -13.66
CA GLN A 417 9.07 -3.12 -13.94
C GLN A 417 9.51 -3.01 -15.40
N LEU A 418 9.33 -4.04 -16.21
CA LEU A 418 9.64 -3.96 -17.63
C LEU A 418 8.65 -3.03 -18.33
N ASP A 419 9.15 -1.93 -18.89
CA ASP A 419 8.29 -1.05 -19.71
C ASP A 419 7.95 -1.72 -21.04
N THR A 420 6.91 -1.25 -21.70
CA THR A 420 6.32 -1.86 -22.90
C THR A 420 5.79 -3.29 -22.73
N ALA A 421 5.72 -3.79 -21.49
CA ALA A 421 4.95 -5.00 -21.19
C ALA A 421 3.45 -4.77 -21.40
N PRO A 422 2.70 -5.77 -21.92
CA PRO A 422 1.28 -5.57 -22.23
C PRO A 422 0.43 -5.31 -20.99
N PRO A 423 -0.68 -4.57 -21.15
CA PRO A 423 -1.65 -4.40 -20.08
C PRO A 423 -2.24 -5.75 -19.63
N PRO A 424 -2.36 -5.98 -18.31
CA PRO A 424 -2.90 -7.24 -17.79
C PRO A 424 -4.33 -7.56 -18.28
N VAL A 425 -5.14 -6.56 -18.60
CA VAL A 425 -6.50 -6.77 -19.13
C VAL A 425 -6.50 -7.35 -20.54
N GLU A 426 -5.48 -7.04 -21.36
CA GLU A 426 -5.29 -7.68 -22.67
C GLU A 426 -4.95 -9.16 -22.49
N LEU A 427 -4.04 -9.48 -21.56
CA LEU A 427 -3.67 -10.84 -21.22
C LEU A 427 -4.86 -11.62 -20.65
N LEU A 428 -5.72 -11.00 -19.84
CA LEU A 428 -6.92 -11.64 -19.30
C LEU A 428 -7.87 -12.08 -20.43
N ALA A 429 -8.06 -11.22 -21.44
CA ALA A 429 -8.89 -11.52 -22.60
C ALA A 429 -8.35 -12.68 -23.46
N GLU A 430 -7.05 -12.94 -23.43
CA GLU A 430 -6.39 -14.07 -24.08
C GLU A 430 -6.46 -15.34 -23.21
N VAL A 431 -6.11 -15.22 -21.93
CA VAL A 431 -5.92 -16.35 -21.01
C VAL A 431 -7.20 -17.13 -20.80
N VAL A 432 -8.33 -16.47 -20.56
CA VAL A 432 -9.57 -17.18 -20.17
C VAL A 432 -10.11 -18.05 -21.30
N PRO A 433 -10.25 -17.57 -22.56
CA PRO A 433 -10.65 -18.42 -23.67
C PRO A 433 -9.68 -19.58 -23.91
N GLU A 434 -8.38 -19.35 -23.76
CA GLU A 434 -7.34 -20.33 -24.01
C GLU A 434 -7.30 -21.44 -22.95
N LEU A 435 -7.45 -21.10 -21.66
CA LEU A 435 -7.62 -22.09 -20.60
C LEU A 435 -8.86 -22.95 -20.83
N ARG A 436 -9.96 -22.35 -21.28
CA ARG A 436 -11.19 -23.06 -21.63
C ARG A 436 -10.94 -24.04 -22.80
N ARG A 437 -10.30 -23.57 -23.87
CA ARG A 437 -9.97 -24.39 -25.04
C ARG A 437 -9.05 -25.57 -24.69
N ARG A 438 -8.10 -25.38 -23.76
CA ARG A 438 -7.15 -26.41 -23.29
C ARG A 438 -7.73 -27.30 -22.20
N ASN A 439 -8.97 -27.08 -21.79
CA ASN A 439 -9.60 -27.77 -20.65
C ASN A 439 -8.79 -27.65 -19.34
N LYS A 440 -8.24 -26.45 -19.07
CA LYS A 440 -7.40 -26.12 -17.92
C LYS A 440 -8.13 -25.26 -16.87
N LEU A 441 -9.42 -24.95 -17.06
CA LEU A 441 -10.22 -24.23 -16.08
C LEU A 441 -10.48 -25.16 -14.88
N ARG A 442 -9.96 -24.77 -13.73
CA ARG A 442 -10.19 -25.44 -12.45
C ARG A 442 -11.11 -24.58 -11.59
N PRO A 443 -12.13 -25.13 -10.91
CA PRO A 443 -13.05 -24.37 -10.05
C PRO A 443 -12.37 -23.73 -8.85
N ASP A 444 -11.22 -24.27 -8.42
CA ASP A 444 -10.41 -23.84 -7.30
C ASP A 444 -9.22 -22.94 -7.70
N PHE A 445 -9.06 -22.63 -9.00
CA PHE A 445 -8.05 -21.73 -9.50
C PHE A 445 -8.66 -20.36 -9.79
N GLU A 446 -8.19 -19.33 -9.11
CA GLU A 446 -8.70 -17.97 -9.26
C GLU A 446 -7.71 -17.08 -10.02
N ILE A 447 -8.21 -16.23 -10.89
CA ILE A 447 -7.41 -15.25 -11.64
C ILE A 447 -7.60 -13.89 -11.01
N PHE A 448 -6.52 -13.24 -10.66
CA PHE A 448 -6.50 -11.86 -10.21
C PHE A 448 -5.84 -10.98 -11.25
N ILE A 449 -6.22 -9.71 -11.26
CA ILE A 449 -5.67 -8.72 -12.16
C ILE A 449 -5.43 -7.41 -11.41
N ASP A 450 -4.33 -6.72 -11.71
CA ASP A 450 -4.10 -5.36 -11.24
C ASP A 450 -3.55 -4.46 -12.36
N GLY A 451 -3.39 -3.18 -12.07
CA GLY A 451 -2.85 -2.20 -13.01
C GLY A 451 -3.92 -1.41 -13.79
N GLY A 452 -3.87 -0.11 -13.71
CA GLY A 452 -4.68 0.83 -14.49
C GLY A 452 -6.10 1.08 -14.01
N VAL A 453 -6.63 0.28 -13.12
CA VAL A 453 -8.02 0.37 -12.61
C VAL A 453 -8.24 1.66 -11.82
N ARG A 454 -9.26 2.41 -12.20
CA ARG A 454 -9.65 3.69 -11.55
C ARG A 454 -11.17 3.84 -11.35
N ARG A 455 -11.99 3.07 -12.05
CA ARG A 455 -13.46 3.21 -12.08
C ARG A 455 -14.15 1.87 -11.82
N GLY A 456 -15.41 1.91 -11.37
CA GLY A 456 -16.28 0.74 -11.30
C GLY A 456 -16.43 0.04 -12.66
N THR A 457 -16.50 0.81 -13.73
CA THR A 457 -16.53 0.28 -15.12
C THR A 457 -15.31 -0.57 -15.46
N ASP A 458 -14.09 -0.20 -15.01
CA ASP A 458 -12.89 -0.98 -15.27
C ASP A 458 -12.98 -2.35 -14.57
N ILE A 459 -13.49 -2.36 -13.34
CA ILE A 459 -13.70 -3.57 -12.57
C ILE A 459 -14.70 -4.49 -13.29
N LEU A 460 -15.86 -3.97 -13.71
CA LEU A 460 -16.87 -4.76 -14.41
C LEU A 460 -16.37 -5.32 -15.75
N LYS A 461 -15.52 -4.58 -16.47
CA LYS A 461 -14.88 -5.06 -17.70
C LYS A 461 -13.98 -6.27 -17.44
N ALA A 462 -13.14 -6.19 -16.40
CA ALA A 462 -12.28 -7.32 -16.01
C ALA A 462 -13.10 -8.55 -15.60
N LEU A 463 -14.17 -8.36 -14.82
CA LEU A 463 -15.06 -9.45 -14.41
C LEU A 463 -15.78 -10.10 -15.60
N ALA A 464 -16.26 -9.28 -16.54
CA ALA A 464 -16.93 -9.77 -17.74
C ALA A 464 -15.99 -10.63 -18.60
N LEU A 465 -14.72 -10.27 -18.73
CA LEU A 465 -13.71 -11.06 -19.45
C LEU A 465 -13.43 -12.41 -18.77
N GLY A 466 -13.58 -12.51 -17.45
CA GLY A 466 -13.50 -13.80 -16.74
C GLY A 466 -14.62 -14.75 -17.09
N GLY A 467 -15.81 -14.20 -17.35
CA GLY A 467 -17.01 -14.98 -17.63
C GLY A 467 -17.53 -15.78 -16.43
N GLN A 468 -18.54 -16.61 -16.65
CA GLN A 468 -19.28 -17.29 -15.55
C GLN A 468 -18.46 -18.37 -14.80
N ASN A 469 -17.43 -18.92 -15.42
CA ASN A 469 -16.71 -20.09 -14.91
C ASN A 469 -15.32 -19.76 -14.31
N VAL A 470 -14.93 -18.50 -14.33
CA VAL A 470 -13.65 -18.04 -13.79
C VAL A 470 -13.90 -16.94 -12.76
N ARG A 471 -13.43 -17.15 -11.55
CA ARG A 471 -13.44 -16.09 -10.53
C ARG A 471 -12.32 -15.11 -10.82
N VAL A 472 -12.69 -13.87 -11.08
CA VAL A 472 -11.74 -12.78 -11.26
C VAL A 472 -11.83 -11.84 -10.08
N GLY A 473 -10.67 -11.55 -9.46
CA GLY A 473 -10.52 -10.53 -8.43
C GLY A 473 -9.69 -9.36 -8.94
N VAL A 474 -10.07 -8.13 -8.61
CA VAL A 474 -9.41 -6.92 -9.12
C VAL A 474 -8.63 -6.21 -8.02
N GLY A 475 -7.33 -6.02 -8.23
CA GLY A 475 -6.44 -5.35 -7.29
C GLY A 475 -6.24 -3.87 -7.62
N LEU A 476 -6.34 -3.00 -6.60
CA LEU A 476 -6.04 -1.59 -6.72
C LEU A 476 -4.93 -1.20 -5.73
N GLY A 477 -3.82 -0.67 -6.26
CA GLY A 477 -2.66 -0.23 -5.46
C GLY A 477 -2.64 1.29 -5.23
N ARG A 478 -2.10 2.04 -6.21
CA ARG A 478 -1.93 3.51 -6.12
C ARG A 478 -3.16 4.28 -5.66
N PRO A 479 -4.40 3.99 -6.12
CA PRO A 479 -5.57 4.74 -5.66
C PRO A 479 -5.75 4.72 -4.15
N PHE A 480 -5.49 3.59 -3.51
CA PHE A 480 -5.57 3.46 -2.06
C PHE A 480 -4.39 4.11 -1.33
N LEU A 481 -3.18 4.14 -1.94
CA LEU A 481 -2.07 4.95 -1.40
C LEU A 481 -2.42 6.44 -1.42
N TYR A 482 -2.95 6.94 -2.51
CA TYR A 482 -3.34 8.35 -2.64
C TYR A 482 -4.46 8.72 -1.65
N ALA A 483 -5.48 7.88 -1.55
CA ALA A 483 -6.58 8.07 -0.60
C ALA A 483 -6.10 8.05 0.85
N ASN A 484 -5.20 7.10 1.18
CA ASN A 484 -4.56 7.01 2.49
C ASN A 484 -3.70 8.24 2.78
N SER A 485 -2.89 8.70 1.82
CA SER A 485 -2.03 9.87 1.98
C SER A 485 -2.83 11.13 2.30
N ALA A 486 -3.97 11.30 1.65
CA ALA A 486 -4.80 12.47 1.82
C ALA A 486 -5.60 12.46 3.15
N TYR A 487 -6.21 11.33 3.51
CA TYR A 487 -7.19 11.29 4.60
C TYR A 487 -7.09 10.05 5.50
N GLY A 488 -6.00 9.30 5.44
CA GLY A 488 -5.81 8.10 6.24
C GLY A 488 -6.93 7.08 6.05
N GLU A 489 -7.41 6.52 7.16
CA GLU A 489 -8.51 5.55 7.18
C GLU A 489 -9.77 6.06 6.48
N ASN A 490 -10.12 7.34 6.67
CA ASN A 490 -11.32 7.94 6.06
C ASN A 490 -11.20 8.03 4.54
N GLY A 491 -10.00 8.32 4.01
CA GLY A 491 -9.73 8.30 2.58
C GLY A 491 -9.90 6.92 1.98
N VAL A 492 -9.35 5.89 2.61
CA VAL A 492 -9.49 4.49 2.18
C VAL A 492 -10.96 4.07 2.15
N ARG A 493 -11.72 4.38 3.19
CA ARG A 493 -13.17 4.09 3.26
C ARG A 493 -13.93 4.81 2.15
N LYS A 494 -13.68 6.10 1.97
CA LYS A 494 -14.34 6.90 0.92
C LYS A 494 -14.03 6.36 -0.47
N ALA A 495 -12.78 5.96 -0.74
CA ALA A 495 -12.40 5.36 -2.03
C ALA A 495 -13.16 4.05 -2.31
N ILE A 496 -13.33 3.20 -1.29
CA ILE A 496 -14.12 1.96 -1.40
C ILE A 496 -15.59 2.28 -1.65
N GLN A 497 -16.17 3.22 -0.91
CA GLN A 497 -17.58 3.62 -1.04
C GLN A 497 -17.87 4.16 -2.44
N LEU A 498 -16.99 5.05 -2.96
CA LEU A 498 -17.13 5.58 -4.32
C LEU A 498 -17.11 4.47 -5.40
N LEU A 499 -16.18 3.52 -5.30
CA LEU A 499 -16.14 2.40 -6.23
C LEU A 499 -17.36 1.47 -6.08
N LYS A 500 -17.87 1.30 -4.88
CA LYS A 500 -19.08 0.51 -4.63
C LYS A 500 -20.31 1.17 -5.23
N ASP A 501 -20.47 2.48 -5.05
CA ASP A 501 -21.55 3.26 -5.63
C ASP A 501 -21.49 3.22 -7.18
N GLU A 502 -20.28 3.35 -7.76
CA GLU A 502 -20.08 3.18 -9.20
C GLU A 502 -20.47 1.78 -9.67
N LEU A 503 -20.01 0.72 -8.99
CA LEU A 503 -20.34 -0.66 -9.35
C LEU A 503 -21.86 -0.90 -9.33
N GLU A 504 -22.55 -0.46 -8.28
CA GLU A 504 -24.01 -0.61 -8.18
C GLU A 504 -24.75 0.13 -9.30
N MET A 505 -24.33 1.36 -9.58
CA MET A 505 -24.90 2.17 -10.66
C MET A 505 -24.65 1.52 -12.02
N ASP A 506 -23.41 1.15 -12.31
CA ASP A 506 -22.99 0.59 -13.58
C ASP A 506 -23.65 -0.78 -13.83
N MET A 507 -23.79 -1.62 -12.80
CA MET A 507 -24.53 -2.88 -12.89
C MET A 507 -26.02 -2.65 -13.22
N ARG A 508 -26.68 -1.63 -12.63
CA ARG A 508 -28.04 -1.26 -13.00
C ARG A 508 -28.14 -0.83 -14.47
N LEU A 509 -27.20 0.03 -14.92
CA LEU A 509 -27.16 0.51 -16.31
C LEU A 509 -26.83 -0.62 -17.28
N LEU A 510 -26.04 -1.60 -16.86
CA LEU A 510 -25.67 -2.76 -17.67
C LEU A 510 -26.78 -3.85 -17.73
N GLY A 511 -27.79 -3.75 -16.86
CA GLY A 511 -28.85 -4.74 -16.72
C GLY A 511 -28.39 -6.02 -16.02
N VAL A 512 -27.52 -5.88 -15.00
CA VAL A 512 -26.92 -6.98 -14.22
C VAL A 512 -27.34 -6.84 -12.76
N ARG A 513 -27.84 -7.92 -12.14
CA ARG A 513 -28.34 -7.94 -10.75
C ARG A 513 -27.28 -8.42 -9.75
N ASN A 514 -26.38 -9.29 -10.19
CA ASN A 514 -25.28 -9.81 -9.40
C ASN A 514 -24.09 -10.18 -10.31
N LEU A 515 -22.92 -10.28 -9.74
CA LEU A 515 -21.66 -10.48 -10.49
C LEU A 515 -21.61 -11.82 -11.26
N ARG A 516 -22.42 -12.82 -10.87
CA ARG A 516 -22.48 -14.11 -11.56
C ARG A 516 -23.18 -14.06 -12.91
N GLU A 517 -23.93 -12.98 -13.18
CA GLU A 517 -24.57 -12.75 -14.47
C GLU A 517 -23.64 -12.15 -15.52
N LEU A 518 -22.46 -11.65 -15.08
CA LEU A 518 -21.47 -11.09 -16.00
C LEU A 518 -20.74 -12.19 -16.77
N ASP A 519 -20.66 -12.00 -18.08
CA ASP A 519 -19.85 -12.81 -18.97
C ASP A 519 -19.32 -11.97 -20.15
N GLU A 520 -18.57 -12.62 -21.02
CA GLU A 520 -17.94 -11.99 -22.18
C GLU A 520 -18.93 -11.34 -23.17
N THR A 521 -20.21 -11.68 -23.13
CA THR A 521 -21.23 -11.09 -24.01
C THR A 521 -21.58 -9.64 -23.62
N PHE A 522 -21.25 -9.23 -22.41
CA PHE A 522 -21.46 -7.86 -21.93
C PHE A 522 -20.39 -6.87 -22.40
N VAL A 523 -19.33 -7.34 -23.04
CA VAL A 523 -18.23 -6.48 -23.48
C VAL A 523 -17.92 -6.67 -24.97
N ASP A 524 -17.43 -5.60 -25.57
CA ASP A 524 -16.88 -5.60 -26.94
C ASP A 524 -15.39 -5.31 -26.86
N THR A 525 -14.58 -6.31 -27.21
CA THR A 525 -13.12 -6.28 -27.14
C THR A 525 -12.44 -6.09 -28.50
N ARG A 526 -13.20 -5.84 -29.59
CA ARG A 526 -12.66 -5.75 -30.95
C ARG A 526 -11.56 -4.69 -31.11
N ARG A 527 -11.57 -3.66 -30.26
CA ARG A 527 -10.57 -2.60 -30.26
C ARG A 527 -9.46 -2.80 -29.22
N LEU A 528 -9.52 -3.85 -28.42
CA LEU A 528 -8.58 -4.05 -27.31
C LEU A 528 -7.13 -4.16 -27.79
N ILE A 529 -6.89 -4.84 -28.92
CA ILE A 529 -5.56 -5.08 -29.49
C ILE A 529 -5.08 -3.90 -30.35
N GLY A 530 -5.99 -3.02 -30.80
CA GLY A 530 -5.64 -1.84 -31.62
C GLY A 530 -5.03 -0.74 -30.76
N ARG A 531 -3.74 -0.54 -30.86
CA ARG A 531 -3.01 0.53 -30.14
C ARG A 531 -2.88 1.77 -31.02
N ASP A 532 -4.01 2.37 -31.38
CA ASP A 532 -4.06 3.59 -32.20
C ASP A 532 -3.96 4.89 -31.37
N ALA A 533 -3.54 4.81 -30.10
CA ALA A 533 -3.37 6.01 -29.28
C ALA A 533 -2.14 6.79 -29.79
N PRO A 534 -2.28 8.09 -30.07
CA PRO A 534 -1.11 8.94 -30.35
C PRO A 534 -0.16 8.90 -29.15
N ASP A 535 1.12 8.75 -29.43
CA ASP A 535 2.15 8.83 -28.41
C ASP A 535 2.24 10.28 -27.91
N GLU A 536 1.60 10.55 -26.79
CA GLU A 536 1.64 11.86 -26.10
C GLU A 536 2.86 12.00 -25.18
N LEU A 537 3.84 11.09 -25.30
CA LEU A 537 5.04 11.06 -24.46
C LEU A 537 5.72 12.43 -24.36
N TYR A 538 5.86 13.12 -25.48
CA TYR A 538 6.54 14.40 -25.56
C TYR A 538 5.64 15.60 -25.28
N ASN A 539 4.31 15.45 -25.33
CA ASN A 539 3.42 16.62 -25.31
C ASN A 539 2.78 16.90 -23.94
N GLN A 540 2.46 15.91 -23.12
CA GLN A 540 1.73 16.13 -21.87
C GLN A 540 2.08 15.17 -20.71
N LEU A 541 2.61 13.99 -20.98
CA LEU A 541 2.75 12.92 -19.98
C LEU A 541 4.18 12.77 -19.48
N TYR A 542 5.17 13.12 -20.27
CA TYR A 542 6.56 13.19 -19.85
C TYR A 542 6.86 14.55 -19.23
N SER A 543 6.35 14.76 -18.02
CA SER A 543 6.77 15.87 -17.18
C SER A 543 7.57 15.29 -16.02
N PRO A 544 8.90 15.28 -16.09
CA PRO A 544 9.70 14.97 -14.92
C PRO A 544 9.34 15.96 -13.81
N LEU A 545 9.37 15.53 -12.54
CA LEU A 545 9.10 16.40 -11.39
C LEU A 545 9.95 17.67 -11.40
N LYS A 546 11.16 17.57 -11.96
CA LYS A 546 11.98 18.70 -12.41
C LYS A 546 12.69 18.35 -13.70
N THR A 547 12.81 19.31 -14.59
CA THR A 547 13.72 19.24 -15.74
C THR A 547 15.18 19.24 -15.26
N VAL A 548 16.05 18.60 -16.04
CA VAL A 548 17.50 18.77 -15.84
C VAL A 548 17.82 20.26 -15.97
N LYS A 549 18.39 20.83 -14.92
CA LYS A 549 18.87 22.22 -14.98
C LYS A 549 20.20 22.27 -15.73
N PHE A 550 20.36 23.26 -16.60
CA PHE A 550 21.66 23.60 -17.15
C PHE A 550 22.50 24.25 -16.06
N ARG A 551 23.85 24.09 -16.13
CA ARG A 551 24.77 24.61 -15.11
C ARG A 551 24.75 26.13 -14.92
N ASN A 552 24.12 26.83 -15.83
CA ASN A 552 23.95 28.29 -15.87
C ASN A 552 22.50 28.73 -15.52
N GLU A 553 21.64 27.81 -15.17
CA GLU A 553 20.31 28.05 -14.59
C GLU A 553 20.34 27.80 -13.08
#